data_8ad3d3eb8a36bc18a0e1642b2482ca29
#
_entry.id   8ad3d3eb8a36bc18a0e1642b2482ca29
#
_cell.length_a   1.000
_cell.length_b   1.000
_cell.length_c   1.000
_cell.angle_alpha   90.00
_cell.angle_beta   90.00
_cell.angle_gamma   90.00
#
_symmetry.space_group_name_H-M   'P 1'
#
loop_
_entity.id
_entity.type
_entity.pdbx_description
1 polymer ?
#
loop_
_entity_poly.entity_id
_entity_poly.type
_entity_poly.pdbx_seq_one_letter_code
_entity_poly.pdbx_strand_id
1 'polypeptide(L)'
;MMMSAPSSLADEVLSCAPTLRAQLVLLSVSGLVWYFALPAIAQRLVRPYAEAAPWRDRWAGFWTGWFQKSLQLHGLPAEQYFDQACVFTAILLQHFVGGLLCVPSVVGAPLALAAPLARLGALCEAGWEFQDVVTMIYQRLFGGEAGLKRFPNVVVIAQLVHHARWGCRWSCR
;
A
#
# COMPACT_ATOMS: atom_id res chain seq x y z
N MET A 1 -13.49 -40.23 18.81
CA MET A 1 -12.95 -39.23 17.87
C MET A 1 -13.69 -37.91 18.14
N MET A 2 -13.13 -37.05 18.97
CA MET A 2 -13.77 -35.75 19.28
C MET A 2 -13.58 -34.83 18.07
N MET A 3 -14.65 -34.50 17.40
CA MET A 3 -14.66 -33.43 16.40
C MET A 3 -14.41 -32.11 17.15
N SER A 4 -13.25 -31.50 16.95
CA SER A 4 -13.00 -30.12 17.43
C SER A 4 -14.05 -29.20 16.81
N ALA A 5 -14.61 -28.30 17.61
CA ALA A 5 -15.53 -27.29 17.12
C ALA A 5 -14.80 -26.47 16.04
N PRO A 6 -15.51 -26.01 14.98
CA PRO A 6 -14.89 -25.17 13.97
C PRO A 6 -14.36 -23.89 14.64
N SER A 7 -13.09 -23.57 14.40
CA SER A 7 -12.47 -22.34 14.87
C SER A 7 -13.25 -21.14 14.34
N SER A 8 -13.46 -20.13 15.18
CA SER A 8 -14.08 -18.89 14.71
C SER A 8 -13.14 -18.19 13.70
N LEU A 9 -13.70 -17.39 12.80
CA LEU A 9 -12.87 -16.58 11.88
C LEU A 9 -11.88 -15.69 12.64
N ALA A 10 -12.25 -15.23 13.85
CA ALA A 10 -11.38 -14.45 14.71
C ALA A 10 -10.18 -15.28 15.19
N ASP A 11 -10.39 -16.54 15.60
CA ASP A 11 -9.31 -17.44 16.00
C ASP A 11 -8.38 -17.75 14.82
N GLU A 12 -8.94 -17.93 13.63
CA GLU A 12 -8.15 -18.14 12.41
C GLU A 12 -7.31 -16.91 12.04
N VAL A 13 -7.87 -15.69 12.13
CA VAL A 13 -7.16 -14.43 11.85
C VAL A 13 -6.00 -14.22 12.83
N LEU A 14 -6.18 -14.61 14.10
CA LEU A 14 -5.15 -14.48 15.14
C LEU A 14 -4.13 -15.63 15.11
N SER A 15 -4.37 -16.69 14.37
CA SER A 15 -3.48 -17.85 14.29
C SER A 15 -2.16 -17.55 13.60
N CYS A 16 -1.14 -18.36 13.88
CA CYS A 16 0.17 -18.25 13.23
C CYS A 16 0.18 -18.68 11.75
N ALA A 17 -0.80 -19.48 11.34
CA ALA A 17 -0.99 -19.99 9.99
C ALA A 17 -2.47 -19.82 9.60
N PRO A 18 -2.91 -18.60 9.27
CA PRO A 18 -4.29 -18.34 8.92
C PRO A 18 -4.67 -19.09 7.64
N THR A 19 -5.91 -19.57 7.60
CA THR A 19 -6.46 -20.19 6.39
C THR A 19 -6.46 -19.20 5.22
N LEU A 20 -6.53 -19.69 3.99
CA LEU A 20 -6.66 -18.85 2.80
C LEU A 20 -7.83 -17.87 2.94
N ARG A 21 -8.97 -18.32 3.51
CA ARG A 21 -10.13 -17.46 3.77
C ARG A 21 -9.77 -16.30 4.71
N ALA A 22 -9.11 -16.60 5.83
CA ALA A 22 -8.69 -15.58 6.79
C ALA A 22 -7.67 -14.61 6.17
N GLN A 23 -6.73 -15.10 5.36
CA GLN A 23 -5.78 -14.27 4.62
C GLN A 23 -6.49 -13.32 3.65
N LEU A 24 -7.46 -13.81 2.88
CA LEU A 24 -8.23 -12.97 1.95
C LEU A 24 -9.05 -11.90 2.68
N VAL A 25 -9.67 -12.25 3.82
CA VAL A 25 -10.40 -11.27 4.65
C VAL A 25 -9.45 -10.19 5.18
N LEU A 26 -8.30 -10.58 5.76
CA LEU A 26 -7.31 -9.64 6.27
C LEU A 26 -6.78 -8.72 5.17
N LEU A 27 -6.45 -9.27 4.02
CA LEU A 27 -5.97 -8.52 2.88
C LEU A 27 -7.01 -7.50 2.38
N SER A 28 -8.28 -7.95 2.25
CA SER A 28 -9.37 -7.09 1.81
C SER A 28 -9.65 -5.97 2.80
N VAL A 29 -9.66 -6.26 4.11
CA VAL A 29 -9.86 -5.25 5.16
C VAL A 29 -8.70 -4.27 5.17
N SER A 30 -7.46 -4.74 5.10
CA SER A 30 -6.28 -3.87 5.05
C SER A 30 -6.28 -3.00 3.80
N GLY A 31 -6.61 -3.54 2.63
CA GLY A 31 -6.74 -2.77 1.39
C GLY A 31 -7.83 -1.70 1.49
N LEU A 32 -8.98 -2.02 2.07
CA LEU A 32 -10.07 -1.08 2.30
C LEU A 32 -9.65 0.05 3.26
N VAL A 33 -8.94 -0.29 4.34
CA VAL A 33 -8.38 0.69 5.27
C VAL A 33 -7.47 1.67 4.52
N TRP A 34 -6.54 1.18 3.72
CA TRP A 34 -5.61 2.04 2.97
C TRP A 34 -6.28 2.86 1.87
N TYR A 35 -7.33 2.34 1.24
CA TYR A 35 -8.13 3.08 0.28
C TYR A 35 -8.69 4.40 0.86
N PHE A 36 -9.11 4.38 2.12
CA PHE A 36 -9.61 5.59 2.81
C PHE A 36 -8.52 6.34 3.58
N ALA A 37 -7.58 5.64 4.18
CA ALA A 37 -6.57 6.24 5.04
C ALA A 37 -5.55 7.08 4.25
N LEU A 38 -5.08 6.62 3.09
CA LEU A 38 -4.07 7.35 2.33
C LEU A 38 -4.52 8.73 1.86
N PRO A 39 -5.70 8.91 1.24
CA PRO A 39 -6.20 10.24 0.91
C PRO A 39 -6.39 11.11 2.16
N ALA A 40 -6.85 10.53 3.26
CA ALA A 40 -7.02 11.27 4.52
C ALA A 40 -5.67 11.73 5.09
N ILE A 41 -4.65 10.87 5.09
CA ILE A 41 -3.28 11.21 5.51
C ILE A 41 -2.70 12.30 4.60
N ALA A 42 -2.84 12.13 3.28
CA ALA A 42 -2.37 13.10 2.31
C ALA A 42 -2.96 14.51 2.54
N GLN A 43 -4.28 14.59 2.71
CA GLN A 43 -4.99 15.87 2.83
C GLN A 43 -4.93 16.48 4.22
N ARG A 44 -4.98 15.67 5.29
CA ARG A 44 -5.09 16.18 6.66
C ARG A 44 -3.76 16.29 7.39
N LEU A 45 -2.76 15.52 6.98
CA LEU A 45 -1.46 15.50 7.61
C LEU A 45 -0.38 16.06 6.69
N VAL A 46 -0.18 15.45 5.51
CA VAL A 46 0.95 15.82 4.62
C VAL A 46 0.76 17.21 4.02
N ARG A 47 -0.42 17.48 3.46
CA ARG A 47 -0.69 18.75 2.76
C ARG A 47 -0.50 19.99 3.64
N PRO A 48 -1.12 20.13 4.82
CA PRO A 48 -0.95 21.32 5.66
C PRO A 48 0.51 21.51 6.10
N TYR A 49 1.22 20.41 6.37
CA TYR A 49 2.61 20.47 6.76
C TYR A 49 3.51 20.90 5.59
N ALA A 50 3.27 20.37 4.39
CA ALA A 50 4.02 20.73 3.19
C ALA A 50 3.76 22.19 2.75
N GLU A 51 2.51 22.67 2.84
CA GLU A 51 2.14 24.06 2.51
C GLU A 51 2.79 25.07 3.44
N ALA A 52 2.90 24.77 4.74
CA ALA A 52 3.51 25.63 5.75
C ALA A 52 5.05 25.59 5.75
N ALA A 53 5.65 24.62 5.06
CA ALA A 53 7.09 24.37 5.16
C ALA A 53 7.91 25.38 4.34
N PRO A 54 9.06 25.88 4.87
CA PRO A 54 9.95 26.80 4.14
C PRO A 54 10.61 26.15 2.91
N TRP A 55 10.56 24.81 2.80
CA TRP A 55 11.09 24.03 1.69
C TRP A 55 10.00 23.63 0.66
N ARG A 56 8.77 24.14 0.79
CA ARG A 56 7.60 23.79 -0.04
C ARG A 56 7.90 23.76 -1.54
N ASP A 57 8.46 24.86 -2.07
CA ASP A 57 8.68 24.99 -3.51
C ASP A 57 9.76 24.03 -4.02
N ARG A 58 10.81 23.78 -3.22
CA ARG A 58 11.86 22.82 -3.56
C ARG A 58 11.31 21.39 -3.58
N TRP A 59 10.49 21.02 -2.60
CA TRP A 59 9.85 19.73 -2.51
C TRP A 59 8.83 19.52 -3.64
N ALA A 60 7.97 20.52 -3.90
CA ALA A 60 7.01 20.47 -4.99
C ALA A 60 7.71 20.36 -6.35
N GLY A 61 8.80 21.14 -6.57
CA GLY A 61 9.62 21.07 -7.77
C GLY A 61 10.28 19.70 -7.97
N PHE A 62 10.80 19.08 -6.89
CA PHE A 62 11.35 17.72 -6.94
C PHE A 62 10.29 16.71 -7.41
N TRP A 63 9.11 16.70 -6.79
CA TRP A 63 8.04 15.79 -7.15
C TRP A 63 7.52 16.01 -8.57
N THR A 64 7.32 17.27 -8.96
CA THR A 64 6.91 17.62 -10.33
C THR A 64 7.90 17.07 -11.36
N GLY A 65 9.20 17.29 -11.14
CA GLY A 65 10.23 16.75 -12.01
C GLY A 65 10.25 15.23 -12.06
N TRP A 66 10.01 14.57 -10.92
CA TRP A 66 9.93 13.11 -10.85
C TRP A 66 8.71 12.57 -11.59
N PHE A 67 7.52 13.17 -11.40
CA PHE A 67 6.30 12.78 -12.11
C PHE A 67 6.44 12.93 -13.62
N GLN A 68 7.03 14.02 -14.09
CA GLN A 68 7.26 14.26 -15.51
C GLN A 68 8.24 13.25 -16.12
N LYS A 69 9.33 12.94 -15.43
CA LYS A 69 10.39 12.05 -15.93
C LYS A 69 10.04 10.57 -15.79
N SER A 70 9.53 10.17 -14.63
CA SER A 70 9.35 8.75 -14.29
C SER A 70 7.96 8.23 -14.65
N LEU A 71 6.92 9.05 -14.51
CA LEU A 71 5.53 8.66 -14.79
C LEU A 71 5.00 9.30 -16.08
N GLN A 72 5.80 10.11 -16.77
CA GLN A 72 5.43 10.83 -17.99
C GLN A 72 4.13 11.65 -17.86
N LEU A 73 3.86 12.15 -16.65
CA LEU A 73 2.73 13.01 -16.38
C LEU A 73 3.09 14.43 -16.76
N HIS A 74 2.64 14.88 -17.94
CA HIS A 74 2.88 16.21 -18.45
C HIS A 74 1.60 17.03 -18.52
N GLY A 75 1.72 18.35 -18.41
CA GLY A 75 0.61 19.28 -18.64
C GLY A 75 -0.44 19.33 -17.54
N LEU A 76 -0.18 18.75 -16.36
CA LEU A 76 -1.07 18.91 -15.21
C LEU A 76 -0.94 20.31 -14.60
N PRO A 77 -2.01 20.90 -14.05
CA PRO A 77 -1.93 22.10 -13.24
C PRO A 77 -1.02 21.91 -12.02
N ALA A 78 -0.34 22.98 -11.58
CA ALA A 78 0.59 22.94 -10.44
C ALA A 78 -0.06 22.36 -9.17
N GLU A 79 -1.32 22.69 -8.94
CA GLU A 79 -2.10 22.16 -7.80
C GLU A 79 -2.27 20.63 -7.87
N GLN A 80 -2.49 20.07 -9.06
CA GLN A 80 -2.60 18.61 -9.20
C GLN A 80 -1.26 17.91 -8.99
N TYR A 81 -0.14 18.52 -9.40
CA TYR A 81 1.18 17.98 -9.06
C TYR A 81 1.41 17.99 -7.55
N PHE A 82 0.99 19.07 -6.88
CA PHE A 82 1.10 19.19 -5.43
C PHE A 82 0.25 18.13 -4.70
N ASP A 83 -0.99 17.94 -5.14
CA ASP A 83 -1.86 16.88 -4.59
C ASP A 83 -1.26 15.48 -4.79
N GLN A 84 -0.74 15.19 -5.98
CA GLN A 84 -0.05 13.93 -6.25
C GLN A 84 1.18 13.75 -5.34
N ALA A 85 1.96 14.80 -5.12
CA ALA A 85 3.11 14.76 -4.23
C ALA A 85 2.69 14.45 -2.77
N CYS A 86 1.58 15.01 -2.30
CA CYS A 86 1.02 14.69 -0.98
C CYS A 86 0.61 13.21 -0.87
N VAL A 87 -0.05 12.67 -1.91
CA VAL A 87 -0.45 11.26 -1.94
C VAL A 87 0.79 10.35 -1.96
N PHE A 88 1.78 10.61 -2.80
CA PHE A 88 3.01 9.82 -2.83
C PHE A 88 3.79 9.88 -1.52
N THR A 89 3.80 11.04 -0.86
CA THR A 89 4.41 11.16 0.48
C THR A 89 3.64 10.35 1.52
N ALA A 90 2.31 10.32 1.46
CA ALA A 90 1.50 9.46 2.34
C ALA A 90 1.80 7.96 2.11
N ILE A 91 1.98 7.54 0.85
CA ILE A 91 2.39 6.18 0.50
C ILE A 91 3.78 5.86 1.07
N LEU A 92 4.76 6.76 0.91
CA LEU A 92 6.10 6.57 1.48
C LEU A 92 6.07 6.48 3.01
N LEU A 93 5.24 7.27 3.69
CA LEU A 93 5.05 7.18 5.14
C LEU A 93 4.43 5.83 5.54
N GLN A 94 3.48 5.32 4.77
CA GLN A 94 2.89 4.01 4.99
C GLN A 94 3.95 2.90 4.88
N HIS A 95 4.74 2.87 3.80
CA HIS A 95 5.85 1.91 3.63
C HIS A 95 6.89 2.02 4.74
N PHE A 96 7.23 3.25 5.15
CA PHE A 96 8.16 3.48 6.24
C PHE A 96 7.64 2.89 7.56
N VAL A 97 6.37 3.10 7.90
CA VAL A 97 5.73 2.54 9.10
C VAL A 97 5.66 1.01 8.99
N GLY A 98 5.26 0.46 7.86
CA GLY A 98 5.23 -0.99 7.61
C GLY A 98 6.61 -1.61 7.79
N GLY A 99 7.65 -0.98 7.24
CA GLY A 99 9.04 -1.40 7.41
C GLY A 99 9.51 -1.34 8.87
N LEU A 100 9.22 -0.25 9.60
CA LEU A 100 9.58 -0.11 11.02
C LEU A 100 8.96 -1.20 11.88
N LEU A 101 7.73 -1.62 11.60
CA LEU A 101 7.08 -2.72 12.30
C LEU A 101 7.80 -4.06 12.12
N CYS A 102 8.57 -4.22 11.04
CA CYS A 102 9.37 -5.43 10.79
C CYS A 102 10.75 -5.40 11.49
N VAL A 103 11.24 -4.23 11.90
CA VAL A 103 12.58 -4.08 12.51
C VAL A 103 12.81 -5.00 13.71
N PRO A 104 11.88 -5.17 14.68
CA PRO A 104 12.08 -6.06 15.81
C PRO A 104 12.45 -7.50 15.43
N SER A 105 11.90 -8.00 14.31
CA SER A 105 12.24 -9.34 13.78
C SER A 105 13.66 -9.40 13.23
N VAL A 106 14.14 -8.30 12.64
CA VAL A 106 15.49 -8.23 12.03
C VAL A 106 16.57 -8.12 13.11
N VAL A 107 16.31 -7.38 14.19
CA VAL A 107 17.28 -7.17 15.28
C VAL A 107 17.23 -8.26 16.34
N GLY A 108 16.45 -9.33 16.14
CA GLY A 108 16.41 -10.48 17.05
C GLY A 108 15.64 -10.23 18.36
N ALA A 109 14.64 -9.35 18.35
CA ALA A 109 13.78 -9.15 19.50
C ALA A 109 13.01 -10.43 19.87
N PRO A 110 12.54 -10.57 21.14
CA PRO A 110 11.77 -11.74 21.56
C PRO A 110 10.58 -12.01 20.61
N LEU A 111 10.37 -13.28 20.25
CA LEU A 111 9.37 -13.70 19.28
C LEU A 111 7.94 -13.23 19.62
N ALA A 112 7.61 -13.17 20.91
CA ALA A 112 6.32 -12.68 21.41
C ALA A 112 6.04 -11.21 20.99
N LEU A 113 7.08 -10.40 20.82
CA LEU A 113 6.98 -9.01 20.33
C LEU A 113 7.17 -8.94 18.83
N ALA A 114 8.17 -9.62 18.30
CA ALA A 114 8.60 -9.52 16.92
C ALA A 114 7.54 -10.06 15.93
N ALA A 115 6.92 -11.22 16.25
CA ALA A 115 5.98 -11.87 15.34
C ALA A 115 4.70 -11.05 15.08
N PRO A 116 3.97 -10.52 16.08
CA PRO A 116 2.77 -9.72 15.82
C PRO A 116 3.09 -8.41 15.08
N LEU A 117 4.22 -7.76 15.39
CA LEU A 117 4.61 -6.53 14.72
C LEU A 117 5.00 -6.78 13.27
N ALA A 118 5.77 -7.83 12.98
CA ALA A 118 6.12 -8.20 11.61
C ALA A 118 4.88 -8.58 10.78
N ARG A 119 3.89 -9.26 11.38
CA ARG A 119 2.62 -9.54 10.72
C ARG A 119 1.84 -8.29 10.40
N LEU A 120 1.76 -7.36 11.36
CA LEU A 120 1.09 -6.08 11.13
C LEU A 120 1.77 -5.29 10.01
N GLY A 121 3.12 -5.22 10.01
CA GLY A 121 3.89 -4.61 8.93
C GLY A 121 3.62 -5.25 7.58
N ALA A 122 3.70 -6.59 7.51
CA ALA A 122 3.40 -7.33 6.29
C ALA A 122 1.97 -7.11 5.79
N LEU A 123 1.00 -7.04 6.70
CA LEU A 123 -0.40 -6.80 6.35
C LEU A 123 -0.62 -5.37 5.84
N CYS A 124 0.09 -4.38 6.40
CA CYS A 124 0.09 -3.01 5.90
C CYS A 124 0.56 -2.96 4.44
N GLU A 125 1.70 -3.60 4.14
CA GLU A 125 2.25 -3.64 2.79
C GLU A 125 1.34 -4.41 1.82
N ALA A 126 0.96 -5.64 2.17
CA ALA A 126 0.11 -6.46 1.32
C ALA A 126 -1.27 -5.83 1.06
N GLY A 127 -1.84 -5.15 2.05
CA GLY A 127 -3.12 -4.44 1.89
C GLY A 127 -3.02 -3.26 0.93
N TRP A 128 -1.94 -2.49 1.00
CA TRP A 128 -1.64 -1.43 0.05
C TRP A 128 -1.50 -1.98 -1.37
N GLU A 129 -0.65 -2.98 -1.56
CA GLU A 129 -0.42 -3.62 -2.86
C GLU A 129 -1.73 -4.18 -3.46
N PHE A 130 -2.57 -4.80 -2.64
CA PHE A 130 -3.86 -5.29 -3.07
C PHE A 130 -4.79 -4.16 -3.53
N GLN A 131 -4.87 -3.07 -2.76
CA GLN A 131 -5.68 -1.90 -3.09
C GLN A 131 -5.20 -1.25 -4.38
N ASP A 132 -3.88 -1.12 -4.59
CA ASP A 132 -3.30 -0.54 -5.80
C ASP A 132 -3.66 -1.37 -7.04
N VAL A 133 -3.51 -2.69 -6.96
CA VAL A 133 -3.90 -3.62 -8.05
C VAL A 133 -5.39 -3.51 -8.36
N VAL A 134 -6.26 -3.51 -7.35
CA VAL A 134 -7.71 -3.38 -7.54
C VAL A 134 -8.04 -2.04 -8.20
N THR A 135 -7.44 -0.97 -7.73
CA THR A 135 -7.65 0.39 -8.28
C THR A 135 -7.18 0.47 -9.74
N MET A 136 -6.01 -0.09 -10.05
CA MET A 136 -5.48 -0.15 -11.40
C MET A 136 -6.41 -0.92 -12.33
N ILE A 137 -6.86 -2.12 -11.94
CA ILE A 137 -7.78 -2.94 -12.72
C ILE A 137 -9.11 -2.20 -12.92
N TYR A 138 -9.66 -1.62 -11.86
CA TYR A 138 -10.91 -0.86 -11.94
C TYR A 138 -10.78 0.31 -12.94
N GLN A 139 -9.74 1.13 -12.81
CA GLN A 139 -9.52 2.25 -13.74
C GLN A 139 -9.27 1.78 -15.17
N ARG A 140 -8.59 0.64 -15.36
CA ARG A 140 -8.37 0.06 -16.67
C ARG A 140 -9.66 -0.41 -17.35
N LEU A 141 -10.59 -0.99 -16.59
CA LEU A 141 -11.83 -1.55 -17.11
C LEU A 141 -12.94 -0.49 -17.27
N PHE A 142 -13.01 0.46 -16.36
CA PHE A 142 -14.13 1.40 -16.25
C PHE A 142 -13.76 2.86 -16.52
N GLY A 143 -12.47 3.19 -16.63
CA GLY A 143 -11.96 4.54 -16.88
C GLY A 143 -11.97 4.96 -18.37
N GLY A 144 -12.55 4.16 -19.25
CA GLY A 144 -12.61 4.44 -20.68
C GLY A 144 -11.21 4.64 -21.31
N GLU A 145 -11.11 5.53 -22.31
CA GLU A 145 -9.83 5.82 -22.99
C GLU A 145 -8.75 6.36 -22.04
N ALA A 146 -9.14 7.16 -21.05
CA ALA A 146 -8.19 7.70 -20.06
C ALA A 146 -7.58 6.58 -19.21
N GLY A 147 -8.38 5.61 -18.78
CA GLY A 147 -7.92 4.42 -18.06
C GLY A 147 -7.00 3.55 -18.91
N LEU A 148 -7.34 3.37 -20.18
CA LEU A 148 -6.52 2.61 -21.13
C LEU A 148 -5.16 3.28 -21.38
N LYS A 149 -5.13 4.60 -21.51
CA LYS A 149 -3.89 5.38 -21.69
C LYS A 149 -3.04 5.37 -20.43
N ARG A 150 -3.67 5.50 -19.26
CA ARG A 150 -2.96 5.54 -17.96
C ARG A 150 -2.35 4.18 -17.61
N PHE A 151 -3.05 3.09 -17.90
CA PHE A 151 -2.63 1.73 -17.59
C PHE A 151 -2.60 0.85 -18.86
N PRO A 152 -1.62 1.04 -19.77
CA PRO A 152 -1.44 0.17 -20.91
C PRO A 152 -1.09 -1.26 -20.45
N ASN A 153 -1.33 -2.26 -21.31
CA ASN A 153 -1.16 -3.67 -20.94
C ASN A 153 0.22 -3.99 -20.33
N VAL A 154 1.27 -3.38 -20.87
CA VAL A 154 2.64 -3.59 -20.37
C VAL A 154 2.80 -3.11 -18.92
N VAL A 155 2.18 -1.99 -18.56
CA VAL A 155 2.20 -1.47 -17.18
C VAL A 155 1.41 -2.37 -16.26
N VAL A 156 0.20 -2.80 -16.67
CA VAL A 156 -0.62 -3.73 -15.89
C VAL A 156 0.13 -5.04 -15.63
N ILE A 157 0.72 -5.63 -16.65
CA ILE A 157 1.48 -6.88 -16.52
C ILE A 157 2.70 -6.67 -15.61
N ALA A 158 3.46 -5.60 -15.80
CA ALA A 158 4.63 -5.29 -14.98
C ALA A 158 4.25 -5.12 -13.50
N GLN A 159 3.17 -4.40 -13.21
CA GLN A 159 2.67 -4.22 -11.85
C GLN A 159 2.18 -5.54 -11.26
N LEU A 160 1.38 -6.32 -11.98
CA LEU A 160 0.93 -7.64 -11.51
C LEU A 160 2.10 -8.57 -11.19
N VAL A 161 3.15 -8.58 -12.01
CA VAL A 161 4.37 -9.36 -11.75
C VAL A 161 5.12 -8.83 -10.53
N HIS A 162 5.21 -7.50 -10.37
CA HIS A 162 5.82 -6.86 -9.21
C HIS A 162 5.11 -7.28 -7.92
N HIS A 163 3.80 -7.10 -7.86
CA HIS A 163 2.99 -7.43 -6.68
C HIS A 163 2.96 -8.95 -6.39
N ALA A 164 2.89 -9.80 -7.42
CA ALA A 164 2.93 -11.24 -7.25
C ALA A 164 4.26 -11.74 -6.63
N ARG A 165 5.38 -11.14 -6.98
CA ARG A 165 6.69 -11.49 -6.40
C ARG A 165 6.77 -11.19 -4.90
N TRP A 166 6.13 -10.14 -4.43
CA TRP A 166 6.05 -9.82 -3.01
C TRP A 166 5.14 -10.81 -2.28
N GLY A 167 3.98 -11.14 -2.82
CA GLY A 167 3.05 -12.12 -2.23
C GLY A 167 3.66 -13.51 -2.05
N CYS A 168 4.42 -14.01 -3.02
CA CYS A 168 5.05 -15.33 -2.93
C CYS A 168 6.16 -15.43 -1.86
N ARG A 169 6.84 -14.36 -1.51
CA ARG A 169 7.89 -14.37 -0.46
C ARG A 169 7.33 -14.58 0.95
N TRP A 170 6.08 -14.30 1.19
CA TRP A 170 5.43 -14.43 2.49
C TRP A 170 4.81 -15.81 2.73
N SER A 171 4.61 -16.60 1.67
CA SER A 171 4.01 -17.93 1.74
C SER A 171 5.00 -19.05 2.08
N CYS A 172 6.30 -18.80 2.02
CA CYS A 172 7.36 -19.83 2.12
C CYS A 172 8.20 -19.79 3.40
N ARG A 173 7.73 -19.12 4.50
CA ARG A 173 8.46 -19.15 5.79
C ARG A 173 7.53 -19.38 6.97
#